data_1f257fa0122ac2ce04223e0c7e06aedb
#
_entry.id   1f257fa0122ac2ce04223e0c7e06aedb
#
_cell.length_a   1.000
_cell.length_b   1.000
_cell.length_c   1.000
_cell.angle_alpha   90.00
_cell.angle_beta   90.00
_cell.angle_gamma   90.00
#
_symmetry.space_group_name_H-M   'P 1'
#
loop_
_entity.id
_entity.type
_entity.pdbx_description
1 polymer ?
#
loop_
_entity_poly.entity_id
_entity_poly.type
_entity_poly.pdbx_seq_one_letter_code
_entity_poly.pdbx_strand_id
1 'polypeptide(L)' 'MDDNRRYEAFVRNRITELREQKGVSEHRMSLELGKSGSYIRSITNGISMPSLRELFNIMEVNCQAHSNIL' A
#
# COMPACT_ATOMS: atom_id res chain seq x y z
N MET A 1 21.67 6.90 -4.97
CA MET A 1 20.85 7.48 -5.54
C MET A 1 19.74 6.84 -6.12
N ASP A 2 19.87 6.03 -7.00
CA ASP A 2 18.76 5.35 -7.60
C ASP A 2 18.11 4.34 -6.70
N ASP A 3 18.80 3.92 -5.67
CA ASP A 3 18.25 2.92 -4.77
C ASP A 3 16.98 3.40 -4.08
N ASN A 4 16.96 4.66 -3.65
CA ASN A 4 15.77 5.17 -2.99
C ASN A 4 14.61 5.29 -3.97
N ARG A 5 14.90 5.70 -5.20
CA ARG A 5 13.85 5.81 -6.19
C ARG A 5 13.28 4.47 -6.56
N ARG A 6 14.14 3.46 -6.67
CA ARG A 6 13.68 2.13 -7.01
C ARG A 6 12.80 1.57 -5.90
N TYR A 7 13.20 1.80 -4.67
CA TYR A 7 12.41 1.34 -3.55
C TYR A 7 11.04 2.03 -3.54
N GLU A 8 11.03 3.34 -3.74
CA GLU A 8 9.78 4.08 -3.73
C GLU A 8 8.88 3.65 -4.87
N ALA A 9 9.44 3.44 -6.05
CA ALA A 9 8.66 2.99 -7.18
C ALA A 9 8.09 1.61 -6.93
N PHE A 10 8.89 0.74 -6.35
CA PHE A 10 8.43 -0.60 -6.02
C PHE A 10 7.25 -0.55 -5.05
N VAL A 11 7.37 0.27 -4.01
CA VAL A 11 6.33 0.37 -3.01
C VAL A 11 5.04 0.90 -3.62
N ARG A 12 5.14 1.96 -4.41
CA ARG A 12 3.96 2.54 -5.03
C ARG A 12 3.30 1.55 -5.99
N ASN A 13 4.10 0.87 -6.79
CA ASN A 13 3.55 -0.10 -7.73
C ASN A 13 2.89 -1.26 -7.02
N ARG A 14 3.51 -1.72 -5.94
CA ARG A 14 2.95 -2.84 -5.19
C ARG A 14 1.62 -2.47 -4.55
N ILE A 15 1.54 -1.27 -3.99
CA ILE A 15 0.30 -0.81 -3.39
C ILE A 15 -0.80 -0.70 -4.44
N THR A 16 -0.45 -0.17 -5.62
CA THR A 16 -1.42 -0.05 -6.69
C THR A 16 -1.91 -1.42 -7.15
N GLU A 17 -1.00 -2.39 -7.26
CA GLU A 17 -1.39 -3.74 -7.63
C GLU A 17 -2.37 -4.34 -6.62
N LEU A 18 -2.06 -4.17 -5.34
CA LEU A 18 -2.92 -4.72 -4.29
C LEU A 18 -4.29 -4.05 -4.33
N ARG A 19 -4.30 -2.74 -4.54
CA ARG A 19 -5.56 -2.00 -4.62
C ARG A 19 -6.40 -2.48 -5.79
N GLU A 20 -5.78 -2.66 -6.93
CA GLU A 20 -6.50 -3.10 -8.13
C GLU A 20 -7.00 -4.53 -7.99
N GLN A 21 -6.20 -5.39 -7.39
CA GLN A 21 -6.62 -6.76 -7.17
C GLN A 21 -7.82 -6.82 -6.23
N LYS A 22 -7.85 -5.92 -5.27
CA LYS A 22 -8.93 -5.89 -4.31
C LYS A 22 -10.14 -5.12 -4.84
N GLY A 23 -9.94 -4.31 -5.86
CA GLY A 23 -11.04 -3.56 -6.44
C GLY A 23 -11.52 -2.43 -5.56
N VAL A 24 -10.63 -1.80 -4.81
CA VAL A 24 -11.01 -0.70 -3.92
C VAL A 24 -10.28 0.57 -4.30
N SER A 25 -10.83 1.70 -3.87
CA SER A 25 -10.21 2.99 -4.09
C SER A 25 -9.09 3.22 -3.10
N GLU A 26 -8.27 4.23 -3.38
CA GLU A 26 -7.23 4.63 -2.45
C GLU A 26 -7.81 5.06 -1.11
N HIS A 27 -8.93 5.77 -1.19
CA HIS A 27 -9.60 6.22 0.02
C HIS A 27 -10.03 5.04 0.88
N ARG A 28 -10.68 4.06 0.24
CA ARG A 28 -11.16 2.90 0.96
C ARG A 28 -10.03 2.10 1.56
N MET A 29 -8.96 1.91 0.80
CA MET A 29 -7.80 1.18 1.33
C MET A 29 -7.22 1.89 2.54
N SER A 30 -7.16 3.23 2.48
CA SER A 30 -6.66 4.00 3.61
C SER A 30 -7.49 3.76 4.86
N LEU A 31 -8.80 3.78 4.72
CA LEU A 31 -9.68 3.57 5.86
C LEU A 31 -9.57 2.17 6.42
N GLU A 32 -9.41 1.19 5.55
CA GLU A 32 -9.26 -0.19 6.01
C GLU A 32 -8.00 -0.40 6.81
N LEU A 33 -7.01 0.45 6.59
CA LEU A 33 -5.76 0.38 7.35
C LEU A 33 -5.84 1.15 8.66
N GLY A 34 -6.98 1.79 8.93
CA GLY A 34 -7.13 2.60 10.12
C GLY A 34 -6.45 3.94 10.02
N LYS A 35 -6.22 4.41 8.80
CA LYS A 35 -5.55 5.68 8.55
C LYS A 35 -6.54 6.70 8.03
N SER A 36 -6.07 7.95 7.86
CA SER A 36 -6.91 8.97 7.25
C SER A 36 -7.20 8.60 5.81
N GLY A 37 -8.24 9.17 5.23
CA GLY A 37 -8.67 8.81 3.90
C GLY A 37 -7.67 9.14 2.80
N SER A 38 -6.70 10.00 3.05
CA SER A 38 -5.71 10.38 2.06
C SER A 38 -4.37 9.67 2.23
N TYR A 39 -4.30 8.71 3.14
CA TYR A 39 -3.03 8.06 3.46
C TYR A 39 -2.39 7.40 2.24
N ILE A 40 -3.15 6.57 1.54
CA ILE A 40 -2.61 5.86 0.37
C ILE A 40 -2.29 6.85 -0.76
N ARG A 41 -3.17 7.83 -0.98
CA ARG A 41 -2.90 8.81 -2.02
C ARG A 41 -1.61 9.57 -1.77
N SER A 42 -1.30 9.88 -0.52
CA SER A 42 -0.05 10.56 -0.20
C SER A 42 1.15 9.71 -0.63
N ILE A 43 1.04 8.41 -0.47
CA ILE A 43 2.12 7.52 -0.87
C ILE A 43 2.22 7.43 -2.38
N THR A 44 1.10 7.26 -3.07
CA THR A 44 1.13 7.11 -4.52
C THR A 44 1.52 8.41 -5.21
N ASN A 45 1.27 9.55 -4.57
CA ASN A 45 1.66 10.85 -5.12
C ASN A 45 3.10 11.22 -4.76
N GLY A 46 3.79 10.39 -4.00
CA GLY A 46 5.18 10.65 -3.68
C GLY A 46 5.39 11.63 -2.55
N ILE A 47 4.32 11.96 -1.81
CA ILE A 47 4.44 12.90 -0.70
C ILE A 47 5.00 12.23 0.53
N SER A 48 4.63 10.98 0.77
CA SER A 48 5.12 10.26 1.92
C SER A 48 5.43 8.83 1.53
N MET A 49 6.07 8.11 2.44
CA MET A 49 6.46 6.73 2.19
C MET A 49 6.20 5.96 3.48
N PRO A 50 5.61 4.78 3.41
CA PRO A 50 5.33 4.04 4.63
C PRO A 50 6.62 3.51 5.26
N SER A 51 6.60 3.38 6.56
CA SER A 51 7.69 2.69 7.25
C SER A 51 7.62 1.21 6.87
N LEU A 52 8.66 0.49 7.20
CA LEU A 52 8.68 -0.94 6.91
C LEU A 52 7.52 -1.65 7.59
N ARG A 53 7.24 -1.27 8.83
CA ARG A 53 6.12 -1.86 9.56
C ARG A 53 4.79 -1.56 8.88
N GLU A 54 4.63 -0.31 8.44
CA GLU A 54 3.40 0.07 7.76
C GLU A 54 3.26 -0.66 6.44
N LEU A 55 4.36 -0.83 5.73
CA LEU A 55 4.32 -1.55 4.47
C LEU A 55 3.89 -3.00 4.67
N PHE A 56 4.43 -3.66 5.68
CA PHE A 56 4.00 -5.01 6.02
C PHE A 56 2.51 -5.05 6.33
N ASN A 57 2.04 -4.05 7.07
CA ASN A 57 0.63 -4.00 7.42
C ASN A 57 -0.26 -3.85 6.19
N ILE A 58 0.17 -2.97 5.27
CA ILE A 58 -0.57 -2.78 4.02
C ILE A 58 -0.65 -4.10 3.27
N MET A 59 0.47 -4.78 3.14
CA MET A 59 0.51 -6.01 2.38
C MET A 59 -0.32 -7.10 3.06
N GLU A 60 -0.23 -7.20 4.37
CA GLU A 60 -0.92 -8.23 5.09
C GLU A 60 -2.43 -8.07 5.03
N VAL A 61 -2.91 -6.85 5.24
CA VAL A 61 -4.34 -6.58 5.22
C VAL A 61 -4.91 -6.84 3.84
N ASN A 62 -4.18 -6.47 2.80
CA ASN A 62 -4.71 -6.55 1.46
C ASN A 62 -4.39 -7.85 0.74
N CYS A 63 -3.65 -8.74 1.37
CA CYS A 63 -3.38 -10.05 0.82
C CYS A 63 -4.05 -11.14 1.64
N GLN A 64 -4.99 -10.77 2.48
CA GLN A 64 -5.59 -11.74 3.36
C GLN A 64 -6.30 -12.87 2.62
N ALA A 65 -6.68 -12.63 1.40
CA ALA A 65 -7.31 -13.69 0.62
C ALA A 65 -6.40 -14.88 0.47
N HIS A 66 -5.10 -14.66 0.52
CA HIS A 66 -4.15 -15.73 0.34
C HIS A 66 -3.90 -16.50 1.61
N SER A 67 -4.18 -15.90 2.74
CA SER A 67 -3.95 -16.59 3.99
C SER A 67 -4.85 -17.79 4.15
N ASN A 68 -5.92 -17.83 3.42
CA ASN A 68 -6.85 -18.95 3.50
C ASN A 68 -6.29 -20.22 2.92
N ILE A 69 -5.25 -20.10 2.15
CA ILE A 69 -4.66 -21.25 1.51
C ILE A 69 -3.85 -22.04 2.52
N LEU A 70 -3.37 -21.38 3.48
CA LEU A 70 -2.57 -22.03 4.51
C LEU A 70 -3.44 -22.83 5.43
#